data_6014eed2f86bb7e386ff2e86000efe6e
#
_entry.id   6014eed2f86bb7e386ff2e86000efe6e
#
_cell.length_a   1.000
_cell.length_b   1.000
_cell.length_c   1.000
_cell.angle_alpha   90.00
_cell.angle_beta   90.00
_cell.angle_gamma   90.00
#
_symmetry.space_group_name_H-M   'P 1'
#
loop_
_entity.id
_entity.type
_entity.pdbx_description
1 polymer ?
#
loop_
_entity_poly.entity_id
_entity_poly.type
_entity_poly.pdbx_seq_one_letter_code
_entity_poly.pdbx_strand_id
1 'polypeptide(L)'
;VISERVTIGGDGPALAADLMRPDSGVALGGVVVCHPHPMYGGTRESHVVRALSRAIVADGMAALAFDFRGAGESAGESVADHTEWMDAVRALDLLEDSLPPATPLAICGYSFGAWVALHVGAMDPRVRAVAAVAPGASLPDDMGERPVCVAHPENDHITPVEVIAAWMAGIGGGELAVVHGADHYLQREAGDVARQIAGFLARALTGWSPLESGA
;
A
#
# COMPACT_ATOMS: atom_id res chain seq x y z
N VAL A 1 -5.82 2.32 -19.41
CA VAL A 1 -4.74 2.15 -18.41
C VAL A 1 -3.44 1.87 -19.15
N ILE A 2 -2.42 2.71 -18.93
CA ILE A 2 -1.07 2.49 -19.43
C ILE A 2 -0.33 1.67 -18.36
N SER A 3 0.26 0.55 -18.75
CA SER A 3 1.05 -0.31 -17.85
C SER A 3 2.44 -0.51 -18.43
N GLU A 4 3.44 -0.29 -17.60
CA GLU A 4 4.85 -0.40 -17.95
C GLU A 4 5.57 -1.26 -16.92
N ARG A 5 6.36 -2.23 -17.38
CA ARG A 5 7.26 -3.00 -16.52
C ARG A 5 8.53 -2.21 -16.29
N VAL A 6 8.87 -1.99 -15.02
CA VAL A 6 10.02 -1.20 -14.60
C VAL A 6 10.88 -1.99 -13.61
N THR A 7 12.13 -1.55 -13.42
CA THR A 7 13.03 -2.13 -12.41
C THR A 7 13.42 -1.06 -11.41
N ILE A 8 13.21 -1.36 -10.12
CA ILE A 8 13.67 -0.51 -9.02
C ILE A 8 15.14 -0.84 -8.77
N GLY A 9 16.01 0.11 -9.08
CA GLY A 9 17.48 0.04 -8.89
C GLY A 9 17.93 0.67 -7.56
N GLY A 10 19.22 1.02 -7.46
CA GLY A 10 19.83 1.71 -6.31
C GLY A 10 20.54 0.77 -5.34
N ASP A 11 20.67 1.17 -4.06
CA ASP A 11 21.39 0.42 -3.02
C ASP A 11 20.56 -0.79 -2.57
N GLY A 12 20.76 -1.93 -3.24
CA GLY A 12 20.08 -3.17 -2.94
C GLY A 12 19.82 -4.02 -4.19
N PRO A 13 19.13 -5.17 -4.05
CA PRO A 13 18.81 -6.02 -5.19
C PRO A 13 17.87 -5.30 -6.17
N ALA A 14 17.98 -5.62 -7.45
CA ALA A 14 17.04 -5.13 -8.46
C ALA A 14 15.64 -5.73 -8.19
N LEU A 15 14.62 -4.87 -8.11
CA LEU A 15 13.26 -5.32 -7.87
C LEU A 15 12.41 -5.12 -9.12
N ALA A 16 11.61 -6.13 -9.44
CA ALA A 16 10.66 -6.07 -10.54
C ALA A 16 9.39 -5.35 -10.09
N ALA A 17 8.89 -4.45 -10.94
CA ALA A 17 7.68 -3.70 -10.64
C ALA A 17 6.85 -3.43 -11.91
N ASP A 18 5.56 -3.19 -11.71
CA ASP A 18 4.62 -2.73 -12.73
C ASP A 18 4.10 -1.35 -12.34
N LEU A 19 4.41 -0.36 -13.17
CA LEU A 19 3.90 1.00 -13.03
C LEU A 19 2.68 1.19 -13.93
N MET A 20 1.54 1.42 -13.32
CA MET A 20 0.26 1.63 -14.00
C MET A 20 -0.18 3.08 -13.85
N ARG A 21 -0.65 3.69 -14.93
CA ARG A 21 -1.12 5.09 -14.97
C ARG A 21 -2.48 5.21 -15.63
N PRO A 22 -3.29 6.24 -15.28
CA PRO A 22 -4.51 6.58 -16.01
C PRO A 22 -4.20 6.91 -17.49
N ASP A 23 -5.15 6.63 -18.38
CA ASP A 23 -5.01 6.97 -19.81
C ASP A 23 -4.89 8.47 -20.09
N SER A 24 -5.39 9.31 -19.18
CA SER A 24 -5.23 10.77 -19.24
C SER A 24 -3.78 11.23 -19.17
N GLY A 25 -2.86 10.38 -18.72
CA GLY A 25 -1.45 10.72 -18.49
C GLY A 25 -1.21 11.61 -17.26
N VAL A 26 -2.26 12.14 -16.63
CA VAL A 26 -2.18 12.96 -15.41
C VAL A 26 -2.73 12.15 -14.25
N ALA A 27 -1.91 11.90 -13.23
CA ALA A 27 -2.31 11.21 -12.02
C ALA A 27 -2.60 12.20 -10.90
N LEU A 28 -3.69 11.97 -10.16
CA LEU A 28 -4.08 12.75 -8.97
C LEU A 28 -3.12 12.53 -7.79
N GLY A 29 -2.41 11.42 -7.80
CA GLY A 29 -1.43 11.01 -6.80
C GLY A 29 -0.73 9.73 -7.22
N GLY A 30 0.29 9.32 -6.48
CA GLY A 30 1.01 8.05 -6.67
C GLY A 30 0.83 7.13 -5.47
N VAL A 31 0.62 5.84 -5.72
CA VAL A 31 0.42 4.84 -4.67
C VAL A 31 1.36 3.66 -4.88
N VAL A 32 2.21 3.37 -3.89
CA VAL A 32 2.97 2.11 -3.83
C VAL A 32 2.07 1.02 -3.26
N VAL A 33 2.06 -0.15 -3.90
CA VAL A 33 1.23 -1.30 -3.53
C VAL A 33 2.12 -2.48 -3.12
N CYS A 34 2.08 -2.84 -1.84
CA CYS A 34 2.89 -3.88 -1.23
C CYS A 34 2.16 -5.23 -1.18
N HIS A 35 2.83 -6.31 -1.62
CA HIS A 35 2.23 -7.64 -1.71
C HIS A 35 2.32 -8.44 -0.39
N PRO A 36 1.54 -9.53 -0.23
CA PRO A 36 1.59 -10.39 0.95
C PRO A 36 2.93 -11.12 1.06
N HIS A 37 3.11 -11.87 2.12
CA HIS A 37 4.40 -12.42 2.55
C HIS A 37 5.13 -13.20 1.44
N PRO A 38 6.40 -12.82 1.13
CA PRO A 38 7.20 -13.46 0.07
C PRO A 38 7.34 -14.98 0.23
N MET A 39 7.64 -15.43 1.45
CA MET A 39 7.86 -16.87 1.73
C MET A 39 6.59 -17.72 1.59
N TYR A 40 5.41 -17.12 1.51
CA TYR A 40 4.15 -17.84 1.25
C TYR A 40 3.64 -17.63 -0.17
N GLY A 41 4.54 -17.28 -1.10
CA GLY A 41 4.22 -17.12 -2.52
C GLY A 41 3.56 -15.77 -2.86
N GLY A 42 3.65 -14.79 -1.96
CA GLY A 42 3.22 -13.43 -2.24
C GLY A 42 4.06 -12.79 -3.33
N THR A 43 3.38 -12.13 -4.28
CA THR A 43 3.98 -11.35 -5.36
C THR A 43 3.05 -10.20 -5.75
N ARG A 44 3.54 -9.26 -6.56
CA ARG A 44 2.73 -8.20 -7.17
C ARG A 44 1.54 -8.74 -8.00
N GLU A 45 1.61 -10.00 -8.42
CA GLU A 45 0.54 -10.69 -9.15
C GLU A 45 -0.57 -11.27 -8.23
N SER A 46 -0.41 -11.21 -6.91
CA SER A 46 -1.43 -11.66 -5.95
C SER A 46 -2.76 -10.95 -6.22
N HIS A 47 -3.87 -11.70 -6.13
CA HIS A 47 -5.18 -11.22 -6.60
C HIS A 47 -5.66 -9.94 -5.92
N VAL A 48 -5.40 -9.76 -4.61
CA VAL A 48 -5.73 -8.51 -3.87
C VAL A 48 -4.88 -7.36 -4.39
N VAL A 49 -3.57 -7.57 -4.60
CA VAL A 49 -2.64 -6.54 -5.12
C VAL A 49 -3.08 -6.06 -6.50
N ARG A 50 -3.42 -7.01 -7.39
CA ARG A 50 -3.94 -6.68 -8.73
C ARG A 50 -5.28 -5.93 -8.67
N ALA A 51 -6.16 -6.31 -7.75
CA ALA A 51 -7.42 -5.60 -7.55
C ALA A 51 -7.18 -4.17 -7.07
N LEU A 52 -6.30 -3.99 -6.07
CA LEU A 52 -5.89 -2.67 -5.56
C LEU A 52 -5.30 -1.80 -6.67
N SER A 53 -4.30 -2.29 -7.40
CA SER A 53 -3.65 -1.53 -8.48
C SER A 53 -4.63 -1.06 -9.55
N ARG A 54 -5.57 -1.93 -9.96
CA ARG A 54 -6.60 -1.58 -10.95
C ARG A 54 -7.58 -0.54 -10.41
N ALA A 55 -8.04 -0.68 -9.17
CA ALA A 55 -8.97 0.27 -8.56
C ALA A 55 -8.32 1.65 -8.38
N ILE A 56 -7.06 1.70 -7.91
CA ILE A 56 -6.28 2.92 -7.75
C ILE A 56 -6.18 3.67 -9.09
N VAL A 57 -5.86 2.96 -10.17
CA VAL A 57 -5.75 3.59 -11.49
C VAL A 57 -7.11 4.02 -12.04
N ALA A 58 -8.18 3.25 -11.77
CA ALA A 58 -9.54 3.61 -12.16
C ALA A 58 -10.01 4.90 -11.47
N ASP A 59 -9.55 5.17 -10.23
CA ASP A 59 -9.82 6.39 -9.48
C ASP A 59 -8.82 7.54 -9.78
N GLY A 60 -8.05 7.42 -10.89
CA GLY A 60 -7.22 8.51 -11.41
C GLY A 60 -5.84 8.65 -10.79
N MET A 61 -5.38 7.71 -9.99
CA MET A 61 -4.04 7.70 -9.40
C MET A 61 -3.09 6.80 -10.18
N ALA A 62 -1.78 6.99 -10.04
CA ALA A 62 -0.77 6.03 -10.49
C ALA A 62 -0.57 4.94 -9.43
N ALA A 63 -0.35 3.70 -9.84
CA ALA A 63 -0.06 2.57 -8.96
C ALA A 63 1.27 1.94 -9.33
N LEU A 64 2.17 1.75 -8.36
CA LEU A 64 3.41 1.00 -8.51
C LEU A 64 3.33 -0.24 -7.63
N ALA A 65 3.07 -1.39 -8.23
CA ALA A 65 3.14 -2.69 -7.56
C ALA A 65 4.49 -3.33 -7.86
N PHE A 66 5.18 -3.83 -6.84
CA PHE A 66 6.52 -4.41 -6.98
C PHE A 66 6.62 -5.75 -6.26
N ASP A 67 7.60 -6.56 -6.64
CA ASP A 67 7.98 -7.76 -5.88
C ASP A 67 9.07 -7.40 -4.86
N PHE A 68 8.86 -7.73 -3.58
CA PHE A 68 9.90 -7.63 -2.57
C PHE A 68 11.13 -8.47 -2.96
N ARG A 69 12.30 -8.17 -2.39
CA ARG A 69 13.51 -8.96 -2.58
C ARG A 69 13.24 -10.46 -2.41
N GLY A 70 13.74 -11.28 -3.33
CA GLY A 70 13.57 -12.73 -3.28
C GLY A 70 12.16 -13.24 -3.63
N ALA A 71 11.24 -12.36 -4.04
CA ALA A 71 9.91 -12.73 -4.50
C ALA A 71 9.76 -12.53 -6.01
N GLY A 72 8.89 -13.32 -6.64
CA GLY A 72 8.51 -13.15 -8.05
C GLY A 72 9.69 -13.06 -9.00
N GLU A 73 9.85 -11.92 -9.65
CA GLU A 73 10.94 -11.65 -10.60
C GLU A 73 12.03 -10.75 -9.99
N SER A 74 11.95 -10.39 -8.71
CA SER A 74 12.96 -9.60 -8.01
C SER A 74 14.17 -10.43 -7.64
N ALA A 75 15.35 -9.79 -7.72
CA ALA A 75 16.60 -10.37 -7.24
C ALA A 75 16.69 -10.35 -5.70
N GLY A 76 17.75 -10.96 -5.17
CA GLY A 76 18.00 -11.03 -3.73
C GLY A 76 17.31 -12.20 -3.04
N GLU A 77 17.26 -12.12 -1.71
CA GLU A 77 16.63 -13.12 -0.86
C GLU A 77 15.81 -12.42 0.23
N SER A 78 14.62 -12.93 0.53
CA SER A 78 13.87 -12.56 1.71
C SER A 78 14.38 -13.39 2.88
N VAL A 79 14.91 -12.71 3.89
CA VAL A 79 15.53 -13.37 5.06
C VAL A 79 14.65 -13.29 6.32
N ALA A 80 13.41 -12.87 6.17
CA ALA A 80 12.41 -12.73 7.24
C ALA A 80 12.91 -11.89 8.45
N ASP A 81 13.81 -10.94 8.21
CA ASP A 81 14.35 -10.02 9.23
C ASP A 81 13.61 -8.68 9.25
N HIS A 82 12.52 -8.61 8.50
CA HIS A 82 11.70 -7.40 8.35
C HIS A 82 12.42 -6.19 7.73
N THR A 83 13.49 -6.39 6.95
CA THR A 83 14.18 -5.31 6.23
C THR A 83 13.52 -4.99 4.89
N GLU A 84 12.50 -5.72 4.49
CA GLU A 84 11.74 -5.51 3.25
C GLU A 84 11.05 -4.14 3.18
N TRP A 85 10.87 -3.44 4.31
CA TRP A 85 10.40 -2.06 4.29
C TRP A 85 11.31 -1.12 3.49
N MET A 86 12.62 -1.41 3.41
CA MET A 86 13.56 -0.66 2.58
C MET A 86 13.22 -0.76 1.10
N ASP A 87 12.69 -1.89 0.65
CA ASP A 87 12.26 -2.09 -0.74
C ASP A 87 11.06 -1.20 -1.06
N ALA A 88 10.14 -1.02 -0.10
CA ALA A 88 9.00 -0.12 -0.26
C ALA A 88 9.42 1.36 -0.29
N VAL A 89 10.45 1.75 0.47
CA VAL A 89 11.03 3.11 0.39
C VAL A 89 11.64 3.34 -1.00
N ARG A 90 12.40 2.39 -1.55
CA ARG A 90 12.95 2.48 -2.92
C ARG A 90 11.84 2.50 -3.98
N ALA A 91 10.72 1.82 -3.73
CA ALA A 91 9.55 1.90 -4.60
C ALA A 91 8.92 3.31 -4.57
N LEU A 92 8.88 3.95 -3.39
CA LEU A 92 8.46 5.35 -3.27
C LEU A 92 9.40 6.30 -4.02
N ASP A 93 10.73 6.08 -3.95
CA ASP A 93 11.72 6.88 -4.69
C ASP A 93 11.47 6.81 -6.20
N LEU A 94 11.32 5.59 -6.75
CA LEU A 94 11.02 5.42 -8.17
C LEU A 94 9.69 6.05 -8.57
N LEU A 95 8.66 5.88 -7.74
CA LEU A 95 7.34 6.45 -8.03
C LEU A 95 7.37 7.96 -8.03
N GLU A 96 8.04 8.59 -7.07
CA GLU A 96 8.24 10.03 -6.98
C GLU A 96 8.93 10.57 -8.24
N ASP A 97 10.04 9.95 -8.64
CA ASP A 97 10.80 10.32 -9.84
C ASP A 97 10.01 10.12 -11.15
N SER A 98 9.01 9.23 -11.13
CA SER A 98 8.18 8.89 -12.28
C SER A 98 6.95 9.79 -12.46
N LEU A 99 6.69 10.69 -11.51
CA LEU A 99 5.51 11.56 -11.49
C LEU A 99 5.92 13.04 -11.55
N PRO A 100 5.01 13.95 -11.94
CA PRO A 100 5.27 15.38 -11.87
C PRO A 100 5.68 15.82 -10.46
N PRO A 101 6.56 16.82 -10.32
CA PRO A 101 6.96 17.34 -9.01
C PRO A 101 5.76 17.71 -8.14
N ALA A 102 5.88 17.45 -6.83
CA ALA A 102 4.83 17.69 -5.83
C ALA A 102 3.54 16.84 -5.99
N THR A 103 3.55 15.80 -6.81
CA THR A 103 2.47 14.81 -6.83
C THR A 103 2.40 14.12 -5.46
N PRO A 104 1.26 14.13 -4.75
CA PRO A 104 1.17 13.51 -3.44
C PRO A 104 1.30 11.99 -3.52
N LEU A 105 2.00 11.39 -2.55
CA LEU A 105 2.26 9.96 -2.49
C LEU A 105 1.49 9.29 -1.35
N ALA A 106 1.09 8.05 -1.60
CA ALA A 106 0.51 7.16 -0.61
C ALA A 106 1.13 5.77 -0.72
N ILE A 107 0.88 4.95 0.28
CA ILE A 107 1.28 3.56 0.30
C ILE A 107 0.12 2.70 0.76
N CYS A 108 -0.06 1.54 0.13
CA CYS A 108 -1.00 0.54 0.61
C CYS A 108 -0.42 -0.87 0.49
N GLY A 109 -1.06 -1.82 1.13
CA GLY A 109 -0.63 -3.21 1.01
C GLY A 109 -1.62 -4.20 1.58
N TYR A 110 -1.31 -5.49 1.38
CA TYR A 110 -2.11 -6.60 1.85
C TYR A 110 -1.29 -7.54 2.73
N SER A 111 -1.83 -7.94 3.88
CA SER A 111 -1.22 -8.88 4.83
C SER A 111 0.16 -8.39 5.28
N PHE A 112 1.25 -9.08 4.99
CA PHE A 112 2.61 -8.62 5.22
C PHE A 112 2.87 -7.25 4.57
N GLY A 113 2.42 -7.06 3.32
CA GLY A 113 2.51 -5.77 2.64
C GLY A 113 1.74 -4.66 3.35
N ALA A 114 0.64 -4.98 4.05
CA ALA A 114 -0.07 -4.02 4.90
C ALA A 114 0.76 -3.62 6.12
N TRP A 115 1.46 -4.56 6.74
CA TRP A 115 2.43 -4.28 7.80
C TRP A 115 3.53 -3.32 7.30
N VAL A 116 4.14 -3.62 6.13
CA VAL A 116 5.14 -2.74 5.51
C VAL A 116 4.57 -1.35 5.25
N ALA A 117 3.37 -1.26 4.66
CA ALA A 117 2.73 0.00 4.32
C ALA A 117 2.48 0.88 5.56
N LEU A 118 2.02 0.29 6.67
CA LEU A 118 1.81 0.99 7.92
C LEU A 118 3.12 1.51 8.51
N HIS A 119 4.17 0.68 8.55
CA HIS A 119 5.47 1.08 9.11
C HIS A 119 6.19 2.13 8.27
N VAL A 120 6.22 1.96 6.93
CA VAL A 120 6.80 2.97 6.04
C VAL A 120 5.97 4.26 6.09
N GLY A 121 4.64 4.14 6.10
CA GLY A 121 3.76 5.28 6.23
C GLY A 121 3.94 6.06 7.53
N ALA A 122 4.26 5.40 8.63
CA ALA A 122 4.56 6.07 9.90
C ALA A 122 5.90 6.85 9.88
N MET A 123 6.90 6.35 9.11
CA MET A 123 8.27 6.86 9.13
C MET A 123 8.59 7.84 7.99
N ASP A 124 8.06 7.61 6.78
CA ASP A 124 8.41 8.40 5.60
C ASP A 124 7.52 9.63 5.46
N PRO A 125 8.07 10.86 5.58
CA PRO A 125 7.28 12.10 5.54
C PRO A 125 6.65 12.39 4.17
N ARG A 126 7.08 11.74 3.10
CA ARG A 126 6.49 11.88 1.75
C ARG A 126 5.12 11.23 1.66
N VAL A 127 4.88 10.19 2.48
CA VAL A 127 3.60 9.47 2.50
C VAL A 127 2.53 10.33 3.15
N ARG A 128 1.49 10.67 2.39
CA ARG A 128 0.37 11.52 2.82
C ARG A 128 -0.84 10.73 3.31
N ALA A 129 -0.99 9.49 2.87
CA ALA A 129 -2.06 8.60 3.31
C ALA A 129 -1.61 7.16 3.29
N VAL A 130 -2.16 6.34 4.17
CA VAL A 130 -1.83 4.92 4.28
C VAL A 130 -3.11 4.09 4.24
N ALA A 131 -3.10 3.01 3.46
CA ALA A 131 -4.17 2.04 3.50
C ALA A 131 -3.63 0.62 3.72
N ALA A 132 -4.32 -0.17 4.54
CA ALA A 132 -3.92 -1.52 4.89
C ALA A 132 -5.07 -2.50 4.71
N VAL A 133 -4.80 -3.64 4.09
CA VAL A 133 -5.77 -4.72 3.92
C VAL A 133 -5.30 -5.93 4.72
N ALA A 134 -6.12 -6.38 5.68
CA ALA A 134 -5.83 -7.51 6.56
C ALA A 134 -4.42 -7.46 7.19
N PRO A 135 -4.01 -6.38 7.88
CA PRO A 135 -2.70 -6.29 8.50
C PRO A 135 -2.54 -7.30 9.64
N GLY A 136 -1.29 -7.69 9.92
CA GLY A 136 -0.92 -8.46 11.11
C GLY A 136 -1.02 -7.61 12.40
N ALA A 137 -0.83 -8.26 13.56
CA ALA A 137 -0.97 -7.62 14.87
C ALA A 137 0.21 -6.69 15.28
N SER A 138 1.34 -6.78 14.59
CA SER A 138 2.47 -5.86 14.83
C SER A 138 2.21 -4.54 14.10
N LEU A 139 1.67 -3.57 14.81
CA LEU A 139 1.20 -2.29 14.29
C LEU A 139 2.04 -1.15 14.87
N PRO A 140 2.29 -0.05 14.14
CA PRO A 140 3.01 1.10 14.67
C PRO A 140 2.22 1.80 15.78
N ASP A 141 2.91 2.33 16.79
CA ASP A 141 2.29 3.00 17.94
C ASP A 141 1.67 4.36 17.55
N ASP A 142 2.18 5.00 16.52
CA ASP A 142 1.76 6.33 16.08
C ASP A 142 1.78 6.43 14.55
N MET A 143 0.76 7.04 13.99
CA MET A 143 0.64 7.35 12.55
C MET A 143 0.73 8.86 12.28
N GLY A 144 0.94 9.68 13.30
CA GLY A 144 0.84 11.13 13.18
C GLY A 144 -0.55 11.57 12.74
N GLU A 145 -0.62 12.66 12.01
CA GLU A 145 -1.89 13.20 11.47
C GLU A 145 -2.28 12.59 10.10
N ARG A 146 -1.61 11.53 9.67
CA ARG A 146 -1.87 10.91 8.37
C ARG A 146 -3.22 10.21 8.35
N PRO A 147 -4.05 10.44 7.32
CA PRO A 147 -5.23 9.62 7.09
C PRO A 147 -4.85 8.14 6.94
N VAL A 148 -5.52 7.28 7.70
CA VAL A 148 -5.34 5.83 7.68
C VAL A 148 -6.67 5.14 7.39
N CYS A 149 -6.66 4.17 6.47
CA CYS A 149 -7.79 3.28 6.24
C CYS A 149 -7.36 1.83 6.38
N VAL A 150 -8.12 1.05 7.12
CA VAL A 150 -7.92 -0.41 7.20
C VAL A 150 -9.18 -1.12 6.73
N ALA A 151 -9.04 -2.01 5.74
CA ALA A 151 -10.07 -2.99 5.40
C ALA A 151 -9.66 -4.33 6.03
N HIS A 152 -10.50 -4.84 6.94
CA HIS A 152 -10.16 -6.03 7.71
C HIS A 152 -11.24 -7.10 7.67
N PRO A 153 -10.91 -8.37 7.33
CA PRO A 153 -11.87 -9.46 7.31
C PRO A 153 -12.43 -9.76 8.71
N GLU A 154 -13.74 -9.97 8.80
CA GLU A 154 -14.40 -10.30 10.06
C GLU A 154 -13.90 -11.62 10.66
N ASN A 155 -13.65 -12.63 9.81
CA ASN A 155 -13.19 -13.96 10.20
C ASN A 155 -11.68 -14.17 9.94
N ASP A 156 -10.89 -13.11 10.13
CA ASP A 156 -9.43 -13.22 9.98
C ASP A 156 -8.84 -14.10 11.09
N HIS A 157 -8.22 -15.20 10.68
CA HIS A 157 -7.63 -16.17 11.63
C HIS A 157 -6.19 -15.79 12.06
N ILE A 158 -5.60 -14.77 11.44
CA ILE A 158 -4.24 -14.26 11.76
C ILE A 158 -4.34 -13.16 12.81
N THR A 159 -5.23 -12.20 12.59
CA THR A 159 -5.42 -11.07 13.49
C THR A 159 -6.93 -10.85 13.73
N PRO A 160 -7.41 -10.98 14.97
CA PRO A 160 -8.80 -10.67 15.29
C PRO A 160 -9.15 -9.20 14.98
N VAL A 161 -10.35 -8.96 14.46
CA VAL A 161 -10.79 -7.60 14.08
C VAL A 161 -10.79 -6.62 15.28
N GLU A 162 -10.98 -7.13 16.49
CA GLU A 162 -10.96 -6.35 17.72
C GLU A 162 -9.58 -5.74 18.00
N VAL A 163 -8.51 -6.44 17.62
CA VAL A 163 -7.13 -5.93 17.75
C VAL A 163 -6.93 -4.72 16.83
N ILE A 164 -7.41 -4.81 15.61
CA ILE A 164 -7.33 -3.71 14.64
C ILE A 164 -8.20 -2.53 15.10
N ALA A 165 -9.42 -2.79 15.57
CA ALA A 165 -10.33 -1.76 16.07
C ALA A 165 -9.73 -1.01 17.29
N ALA A 166 -9.12 -1.74 18.22
CA ALA A 166 -8.45 -1.15 19.37
C ALA A 166 -7.26 -0.28 18.97
N TRP A 167 -6.43 -0.75 18.03
CA TRP A 167 -5.32 0.03 17.51
C TRP A 167 -5.80 1.29 16.79
N MET A 168 -6.80 1.19 15.92
CA MET A 168 -7.36 2.36 15.21
C MET A 168 -7.86 3.43 16.18
N ALA A 169 -8.49 3.02 17.29
CA ALA A 169 -8.90 3.95 18.34
C ALA A 169 -7.69 4.61 19.03
N GLY A 170 -6.59 3.86 19.21
CA GLY A 170 -5.35 4.34 19.85
C GLY A 170 -4.60 5.40 19.06
N ILE A 171 -4.59 5.31 17.74
CA ILE A 171 -3.92 6.29 16.85
C ILE A 171 -4.75 7.55 16.56
N GLY A 172 -5.83 7.81 17.30
CA GLY A 172 -6.67 8.99 17.10
C GLY A 172 -7.73 8.82 16.02
N GLY A 173 -7.91 7.61 15.49
CA GLY A 173 -8.96 7.28 14.52
C GLY A 173 -8.44 7.08 13.11
N GLY A 174 -9.39 6.87 12.22
CA GLY A 174 -9.18 6.53 10.82
C GLY A 174 -10.44 5.85 10.28
N GLU A 175 -10.39 5.33 9.06
CA GLU A 175 -11.49 4.55 8.49
C GLU A 175 -11.23 3.04 8.69
N LEU A 176 -12.05 2.36 9.50
CA LEU A 176 -12.05 0.90 9.61
C LEU A 176 -13.25 0.32 8.87
N ALA A 177 -12.96 -0.49 7.85
CA ALA A 177 -13.94 -1.23 7.09
C ALA A 177 -13.88 -2.72 7.46
N VAL A 178 -14.85 -3.20 8.20
CA VAL A 178 -14.99 -4.63 8.48
C VAL A 178 -15.63 -5.32 7.27
N VAL A 179 -14.92 -6.30 6.71
CA VAL A 179 -15.40 -7.10 5.57
C VAL A 179 -16.16 -8.31 6.11
N HIS A 180 -17.47 -8.18 6.20
CA HIS A 180 -18.34 -9.19 6.81
C HIS A 180 -18.31 -10.53 6.06
N GLY A 181 -18.22 -11.62 6.81
CA GLY A 181 -18.17 -12.99 6.29
C GLY A 181 -16.85 -13.38 5.60
N ALA A 182 -15.94 -12.45 5.41
CA ALA A 182 -14.66 -12.72 4.75
C ALA A 182 -13.63 -13.33 5.70
N ASP A 183 -12.75 -14.14 5.16
CA ASP A 183 -11.53 -14.63 5.80
C ASP A 183 -10.30 -13.83 5.33
N HIS A 184 -9.12 -14.16 5.89
CA HIS A 184 -7.86 -13.49 5.55
C HIS A 184 -7.57 -13.41 4.05
N TYR A 185 -8.02 -14.41 3.28
CA TYR A 185 -7.66 -14.55 1.86
C TYR A 185 -8.47 -13.67 0.91
N LEU A 186 -9.65 -13.16 1.30
CA LEU A 186 -10.46 -12.21 0.52
C LEU A 186 -10.72 -12.68 -0.92
N GLN A 187 -10.97 -13.98 -1.11
CA GLN A 187 -11.08 -14.58 -2.45
C GLN A 187 -12.21 -13.99 -3.32
N ARG A 188 -13.29 -13.57 -2.70
CA ARG A 188 -14.46 -13.00 -3.39
C ARG A 188 -14.56 -11.48 -3.22
N GLU A 189 -14.02 -10.96 -2.12
CA GLU A 189 -14.22 -9.60 -1.64
C GLU A 189 -13.13 -8.63 -2.15
N ALA A 190 -12.03 -9.17 -2.74
CA ALA A 190 -10.88 -8.38 -3.15
C ALA A 190 -11.24 -7.16 -4.03
N GLY A 191 -12.22 -7.30 -4.92
CA GLY A 191 -12.67 -6.21 -5.79
C GLY A 191 -13.40 -5.09 -5.04
N ASP A 192 -14.25 -5.44 -4.06
CA ASP A 192 -15.00 -4.47 -3.25
C ASP A 192 -14.07 -3.75 -2.29
N VAL A 193 -13.20 -4.49 -1.61
CA VAL A 193 -12.13 -3.96 -0.75
C VAL A 193 -11.24 -2.99 -1.54
N ALA A 194 -10.81 -3.38 -2.74
CA ALA A 194 -9.95 -2.54 -3.56
C ALA A 194 -10.62 -1.21 -3.95
N ARG A 195 -11.91 -1.21 -4.31
CA ARG A 195 -12.65 0.03 -4.60
C ARG A 195 -12.76 0.94 -3.39
N GLN A 196 -13.01 0.36 -2.21
CA GLN A 196 -13.09 1.13 -0.97
C GLN A 196 -11.74 1.79 -0.62
N ILE A 197 -10.65 1.03 -0.69
CA ILE A 197 -9.28 1.54 -0.47
C ILE A 197 -8.93 2.63 -1.49
N ALA A 198 -9.18 2.42 -2.77
CA ALA A 198 -8.90 3.40 -3.82
C ALA A 198 -9.69 4.70 -3.60
N GLY A 199 -10.98 4.61 -3.29
CA GLY A 199 -11.81 5.78 -2.99
C GLY A 199 -11.33 6.57 -1.78
N PHE A 200 -10.88 5.87 -0.70
CA PHE A 200 -10.25 6.53 0.44
C PHE A 200 -8.97 7.27 0.03
N LEU A 201 -8.05 6.60 -0.66
CA LEU A 201 -6.78 7.20 -1.09
C LEU A 201 -7.00 8.41 -2.01
N ALA A 202 -7.94 8.33 -2.95
CA ALA A 202 -8.28 9.43 -3.83
C ALA A 202 -8.77 10.67 -3.04
N ARG A 203 -9.65 10.49 -2.05
CA ARG A 203 -10.09 11.59 -1.18
C ARG A 203 -8.95 12.18 -0.36
N ALA A 204 -8.12 11.33 0.23
CA ALA A 204 -7.02 11.76 1.08
C ALA A 204 -5.94 12.53 0.31
N LEU A 205 -5.64 12.13 -0.93
CA LEU A 205 -4.63 12.79 -1.75
C LEU A 205 -5.14 14.05 -2.45
N THR A 206 -6.42 14.12 -2.83
CA THR A 206 -7.01 15.33 -3.45
C THR A 206 -7.33 16.43 -2.46
N GLY A 207 -7.55 16.12 -1.19
CA GLY A 207 -7.71 17.09 -0.11
C GLY A 207 -6.39 17.70 0.38
N TRP A 208 -5.26 17.19 -0.08
CA TRP A 208 -3.94 17.68 0.33
C TRP A 208 -3.55 18.95 -0.42
N SER A 209 -3.14 19.99 0.35
CA SER A 209 -2.59 21.25 -0.18
C SER A 209 -1.11 21.38 0.21
N PRO A 210 -0.17 21.58 -0.74
CA PRO A 210 1.26 21.73 -0.46
C PRO A 210 1.61 22.98 0.39
N LEU A 211 0.68 23.88 0.59
CA LEU A 211 0.94 25.24 1.13
C LEU A 211 0.88 25.34 2.66
N GLU A 212 0.53 24.27 3.39
CA GLU A 212 0.42 24.33 4.87
C GLU A 212 1.63 23.75 5.62
N SER A 213 2.66 23.26 4.93
CA SER A 213 3.86 22.65 5.57
C SER A 213 5.07 23.61 5.72
N GLY A 214 4.84 24.92 5.71
CA GLY A 214 5.90 25.91 5.80
C GLY A 214 5.56 27.08 6.76
N ALA A 215 5.56 26.80 8.04
CA ALA A 215 5.69 27.84 9.06
C ALA A 215 6.57 27.33 10.22
#